data_cef77c3680b4fbe3537b4c3a96ffb8d9
#
_entry.id   cef77c3680b4fbe3537b4c3a96ffb8d9
#
_cell.length_a   1.000
_cell.length_b   1.000
_cell.length_c   1.000
_cell.angle_alpha   90.00
_cell.angle_beta   90.00
_cell.angle_gamma   90.00
#
_symmetry.space_group_name_H-M   'P 1'
#
loop_
_entity.id
_entity.type
_entity.pdbx_description
1 polymer ?
#
loop_
_entity_poly.entity_id
_entity_poly.type
_entity_poly.pdbx_seq_one_letter_code
_entity_poly.pdbx_strand_id
1 'polypeptide(L)'
;MGCPAPKIVSGGAGSKLMLDPDLCGRIVEQVKAHTSRPVTVKMRKGWDADHITAVECAKACEQAGAQLIAVHARTREQMYTPGIDPDIIAKVKAAVKVPVLGNGDIHTAEDAVEMMARTGCDGVMIARGALGDPWLFERVNAAIEGLPAPKEPNLQARMNALRRQVEE
;
A
#
# COMPACT_ATOMS: atom_id res chain seq x y z
N MET A 1 10.05 1.26 0.79
CA MET A 1 10.78 0.11 0.22
C MET A 1 10.07 -0.47 -1.01
N GLY A 2 9.32 0.34 -1.79
CA GLY A 2 8.45 -0.17 -2.86
C GLY A 2 8.68 0.42 -4.25
N CYS A 3 9.50 1.47 -4.41
CA CYS A 3 9.71 2.10 -5.73
C CYS A 3 10.42 1.14 -6.69
N PRO A 4 9.85 0.84 -7.88
CA PRO A 4 10.43 -0.10 -8.83
C PRO A 4 11.32 0.58 -9.89
N ALA A 5 11.37 1.92 -9.91
CA ALA A 5 12.03 2.69 -10.97
C ALA A 5 13.53 2.35 -11.08
N PRO A 6 14.05 2.10 -12.30
CA PRO A 6 15.46 1.74 -12.50
C PRO A 6 16.43 2.70 -11.84
N LYS A 7 16.20 4.01 -11.95
CA LYS A 7 17.03 5.06 -11.34
C LYS A 7 17.14 4.94 -9.82
N ILE A 8 16.09 4.48 -9.15
CA ILE A 8 16.05 4.33 -7.69
C ILE A 8 16.72 3.01 -7.26
N VAL A 9 16.35 1.92 -7.94
CA VAL A 9 16.84 0.59 -7.55
C VAL A 9 18.32 0.37 -7.90
N SER A 10 18.85 1.03 -8.93
CA SER A 10 20.28 0.99 -9.25
C SER A 10 21.15 1.58 -8.14
N GLY A 11 20.63 2.56 -7.39
CA GLY A 11 21.28 3.12 -6.22
C GLY A 11 21.08 2.32 -4.91
N GLY A 12 20.51 1.11 -4.98
CA GLY A 12 20.29 0.27 -3.80
C GLY A 12 19.04 0.62 -2.97
N ALA A 13 18.19 1.55 -3.44
CA ALA A 13 17.01 2.01 -2.73
C ALA A 13 15.70 1.38 -3.28
N GLY A 14 14.56 1.85 -2.76
CA GLY A 14 13.23 1.41 -3.20
C GLY A 14 13.03 -0.10 -2.97
N SER A 15 12.49 -0.78 -3.98
CA SER A 15 12.23 -2.23 -3.90
C SER A 15 13.48 -3.10 -3.89
N LYS A 16 14.67 -2.55 -4.21
CA LYS A 16 15.95 -3.27 -4.08
C LYS A 16 16.24 -3.65 -2.63
N LEU A 17 15.81 -2.84 -1.67
CA LEU A 17 15.94 -3.12 -0.24
C LEU A 17 15.30 -4.46 0.16
N MET A 18 14.25 -4.87 -0.52
CA MET A 18 13.54 -6.11 -0.21
C MET A 18 14.33 -7.39 -0.49
N LEU A 19 15.46 -7.31 -1.16
CA LEU A 19 16.41 -8.45 -1.28
C LEU A 19 17.19 -8.72 0.01
N ASP A 20 17.15 -7.79 0.98
CA ASP A 20 17.78 -7.91 2.28
C ASP A 20 16.78 -7.51 3.39
N PRO A 21 15.98 -8.46 3.92
CA PRO A 21 15.03 -8.19 5.00
C PRO A 21 15.68 -7.61 6.26
N ASP A 22 16.89 -8.01 6.60
CA ASP A 22 17.61 -7.47 7.75
C ASP A 22 17.96 -6.00 7.56
N LEU A 23 18.36 -5.60 6.36
CA LEU A 23 18.58 -4.20 6.02
C LEU A 23 17.28 -3.40 6.15
N CYS A 24 16.14 -3.96 5.72
CA CYS A 24 14.84 -3.32 5.91
C CYS A 24 14.55 -3.05 7.39
N GLY A 25 14.82 -4.03 8.27
CA GLY A 25 14.70 -3.87 9.72
C GLY A 25 15.64 -2.79 10.27
N ARG A 26 16.93 -2.84 9.94
CA ARG A 26 17.91 -1.82 10.39
C ARG A 26 17.52 -0.40 9.98
N ILE A 27 16.97 -0.21 8.79
CA ILE A 27 16.49 1.12 8.34
C ILE A 27 15.33 1.59 9.23
N VAL A 28 14.36 0.73 9.53
CA VAL A 28 13.23 1.07 10.40
C VAL A 28 13.71 1.41 11.81
N GLU A 29 14.62 0.61 12.37
CA GLU A 29 15.22 0.83 13.68
C GLU A 29 15.88 2.20 13.78
N GLN A 30 16.71 2.55 12.79
CA GLN A 30 17.37 3.87 12.74
C GLN A 30 16.37 5.01 12.62
N VAL A 31 15.34 4.88 11.79
CA VAL A 31 14.28 5.90 11.69
C VAL A 31 13.54 6.03 13.02
N LYS A 32 13.18 4.90 13.64
CA LYS A 32 12.46 4.90 14.93
C LYS A 32 13.26 5.52 16.06
N ALA A 33 14.56 5.31 16.09
CA ALA A 33 15.46 5.91 17.10
C ALA A 33 15.53 7.45 17.01
N HIS A 34 15.19 8.03 15.85
CA HIS A 34 15.32 9.47 15.60
C HIS A 34 13.98 10.21 15.45
N THR A 35 12.85 9.54 15.76
CA THR A 35 11.53 10.18 15.71
C THR A 35 10.59 9.68 16.80
N SER A 36 9.76 10.58 17.34
CA SER A 36 8.62 10.23 18.19
C SER A 36 7.35 9.90 17.38
N ARG A 37 7.37 10.15 16.07
CA ARG A 37 6.22 9.89 15.19
C ARG A 37 6.06 8.40 14.92
N PRO A 38 4.84 7.94 14.58
CA PRO A 38 4.64 6.59 14.08
C PRO A 38 5.49 6.34 12.82
N VAL A 39 6.21 5.21 12.81
CA VAL A 39 6.97 4.77 11.64
C VAL A 39 6.14 3.72 10.90
N THR A 40 5.87 3.96 9.63
CA THR A 40 5.13 3.04 8.76
C THR A 40 5.97 2.64 7.57
N VAL A 41 5.74 1.44 7.05
CA VAL A 41 6.51 0.90 5.94
C VAL A 41 5.58 0.58 4.78
N LYS A 42 5.93 1.06 3.58
CA LYS A 42 5.31 0.58 2.34
C LYS A 42 6.32 -0.25 1.55
N MET A 43 5.88 -1.44 1.15
CA MET A 43 6.69 -2.40 0.41
C MET A 43 5.94 -3.02 -0.77
N ARG A 44 6.66 -3.79 -1.60
CA ARG A 44 6.09 -4.65 -2.63
C ARG A 44 6.03 -6.10 -2.14
N LYS A 45 5.56 -7.02 -3.00
CA LYS A 45 5.55 -8.47 -2.79
C LYS A 45 6.97 -9.05 -2.71
N GLY A 46 7.90 -8.48 -3.47
CA GLY A 46 9.28 -8.91 -3.61
C GLY A 46 9.96 -8.24 -4.80
N TRP A 47 11.11 -8.77 -5.19
CA TRP A 47 11.88 -8.28 -6.32
C TRP A 47 11.39 -8.87 -7.65
N ASP A 48 11.38 -10.20 -7.76
CA ASP A 48 10.96 -11.00 -8.91
C ASP A 48 10.22 -12.27 -8.44
N ALA A 49 10.00 -13.22 -9.32
CA ALA A 49 9.29 -14.47 -9.00
C ALA A 49 10.07 -15.37 -8.02
N ASP A 50 11.39 -15.31 -8.04
CA ASP A 50 12.26 -16.13 -7.21
C ASP A 50 12.57 -15.48 -5.85
N HIS A 51 12.33 -14.18 -5.73
CA HIS A 51 12.60 -13.37 -4.54
C HIS A 51 11.31 -12.70 -4.01
N ILE A 52 10.42 -13.53 -3.46
CA ILE A 52 9.18 -13.09 -2.79
C ILE A 52 9.45 -12.97 -1.30
N THR A 53 9.79 -11.79 -0.84
CA THR A 53 10.34 -11.52 0.51
C THR A 53 9.45 -10.64 1.39
N ALA A 54 8.19 -10.39 0.99
CA ALA A 54 7.30 -9.47 1.73
C ALA A 54 7.08 -9.90 3.19
N VAL A 55 6.96 -11.21 3.45
CA VAL A 55 6.70 -11.73 4.80
C VAL A 55 7.93 -11.51 5.69
N GLU A 56 9.10 -11.85 5.21
CA GLU A 56 10.39 -11.70 5.93
C GLU A 56 10.67 -10.22 6.20
N CYS A 57 10.50 -9.36 5.18
CA CYS A 57 10.66 -7.91 5.32
C CYS A 57 9.66 -7.32 6.32
N ALA A 58 8.40 -7.78 6.29
CA ALA A 58 7.37 -7.31 7.21
C ALA A 58 7.70 -7.66 8.66
N LYS A 59 8.13 -8.89 8.92
CA LYS A 59 8.57 -9.34 10.26
C LYS A 59 9.75 -8.53 10.76
N ALA A 60 10.78 -8.36 9.93
CA ALA A 60 11.96 -7.57 10.31
C ALA A 60 11.60 -6.11 10.60
N CYS A 61 10.74 -5.49 9.79
CA CYS A 61 10.26 -4.13 10.01
C CYS A 61 9.42 -4.00 11.29
N GLU A 62 8.51 -4.94 11.56
CA GLU A 62 7.71 -4.95 12.80
C GLU A 62 8.60 -5.07 14.03
N GLN A 63 9.55 -6.01 14.04
CA GLN A 63 10.50 -6.21 15.15
C GLN A 63 11.35 -4.96 15.42
N ALA A 64 11.65 -4.20 14.35
CA ALA A 64 12.38 -2.94 14.44
C ALA A 64 11.49 -1.73 14.83
N GLY A 65 10.19 -1.93 15.04
CA GLY A 65 9.28 -0.91 15.55
C GLY A 65 8.40 -0.22 14.51
N ALA A 66 8.23 -0.78 13.32
CA ALA A 66 7.19 -0.34 12.40
C ALA A 66 5.81 -0.55 13.02
N GLN A 67 4.91 0.43 12.85
CA GLN A 67 3.59 0.45 13.48
C GLN A 67 2.45 0.24 12.48
N LEU A 68 2.75 0.17 11.19
CA LEU A 68 1.84 -0.18 10.12
C LEU A 68 2.66 -0.60 8.89
N ILE A 69 2.15 -1.58 8.15
CA ILE A 69 2.75 -2.07 6.92
C ILE A 69 1.74 -2.01 5.78
N ALA A 70 2.10 -1.36 4.66
CA ALA A 70 1.31 -1.39 3.44
C ALA A 70 2.00 -2.24 2.37
N VAL A 71 1.29 -3.22 1.82
CA VAL A 71 1.83 -4.20 0.87
C VAL A 71 1.22 -4.03 -0.50
N HIS A 72 2.03 -3.68 -1.50
CA HIS A 72 1.64 -3.74 -2.89
C HIS A 72 1.84 -5.17 -3.43
N ALA A 73 0.77 -5.79 -3.85
CA ALA A 73 0.69 -7.20 -4.24
C ALA A 73 1.32 -7.52 -5.61
N ARG A 74 2.40 -6.83 -5.97
CA ARG A 74 3.24 -7.06 -7.17
C ARG A 74 4.70 -7.07 -6.80
N THR A 75 5.51 -7.83 -7.55
CA THR A 75 6.98 -7.73 -7.48
C THR A 75 7.47 -6.44 -8.14
N ARG A 76 8.76 -6.13 -7.96
CA ARG A 76 9.41 -5.02 -8.70
C ARG A 76 9.36 -5.27 -10.20
N GLU A 77 9.63 -6.49 -10.64
CA GLU A 77 9.67 -6.85 -12.05
C GLU A 77 8.30 -6.71 -12.73
N GLN A 78 7.23 -7.07 -12.04
CA GLN A 78 5.87 -6.91 -12.55
C GLN A 78 5.46 -5.45 -12.79
N MET A 79 6.16 -4.49 -12.20
CA MET A 79 5.85 -3.06 -12.35
C MET A 79 4.37 -2.75 -12.11
N TYR A 80 3.60 -2.62 -13.20
CA TYR A 80 2.15 -2.32 -13.24
C TYR A 80 1.39 -3.24 -14.20
N THR A 81 1.96 -4.39 -14.55
CA THR A 81 1.26 -5.38 -15.38
C THR A 81 -0.07 -5.77 -14.74
N PRO A 82 -1.12 -6.07 -15.54
CA PRO A 82 -2.41 -6.49 -15.00
C PRO A 82 -2.30 -7.71 -14.08
N GLY A 83 -3.18 -7.73 -13.07
CA GLY A 83 -3.25 -8.80 -12.08
C GLY A 83 -2.29 -8.60 -10.90
N ILE A 84 -2.86 -8.72 -9.73
CA ILE A 84 -2.13 -8.70 -8.45
C ILE A 84 -2.22 -10.10 -7.81
N ASP A 85 -1.37 -10.35 -6.81
CA ASP A 85 -1.42 -11.53 -5.97
C ASP A 85 -1.87 -11.15 -4.54
N PRO A 86 -3.17 -11.10 -4.26
CA PRO A 86 -3.67 -10.74 -2.93
C PRO A 86 -3.24 -11.70 -1.83
N ASP A 87 -2.91 -12.96 -2.16
CA ASP A 87 -2.54 -13.97 -1.17
C ASP A 87 -1.26 -13.60 -0.41
N ILE A 88 -0.37 -12.79 -1.02
CA ILE A 88 0.79 -12.27 -0.31
C ILE A 88 0.40 -11.30 0.81
N ILE A 89 -0.66 -10.52 0.62
CA ILE A 89 -1.18 -9.61 1.66
C ILE A 89 -1.72 -10.43 2.83
N ALA A 90 -2.49 -11.48 2.55
CA ALA A 90 -2.98 -12.39 3.58
C ALA A 90 -1.85 -13.07 4.35
N LYS A 91 -0.78 -13.51 3.66
CA LYS A 91 0.41 -14.09 4.30
C LYS A 91 1.13 -13.09 5.20
N VAL A 92 1.28 -11.84 4.76
CA VAL A 92 1.87 -10.79 5.60
C VAL A 92 0.97 -10.51 6.81
N LYS A 93 -0.36 -10.36 6.60
CA LYS A 93 -1.31 -10.14 7.71
C LYS A 93 -1.26 -11.24 8.76
N ALA A 94 -1.16 -12.49 8.35
CA ALA A 94 -1.04 -13.63 9.26
C ALA A 94 0.32 -13.66 10.01
N ALA A 95 1.34 -13.00 9.48
CA ALA A 95 2.72 -13.07 9.98
C ALA A 95 3.10 -11.94 10.94
N VAL A 96 2.34 -10.83 10.96
CA VAL A 96 2.60 -9.64 11.79
C VAL A 96 1.38 -9.27 12.63
N LYS A 97 1.62 -8.53 13.71
CA LYS A 97 0.56 -8.05 14.64
C LYS A 97 0.12 -6.62 14.35
N VAL A 98 1.00 -5.83 13.71
CA VAL A 98 0.69 -4.45 13.33
C VAL A 98 -0.35 -4.41 12.22
N PRO A 99 -1.13 -3.32 12.08
CA PRO A 99 -2.06 -3.14 10.99
C PRO A 99 -1.40 -3.30 9.62
N VAL A 100 -2.09 -4.00 8.70
CA VAL A 100 -1.66 -4.22 7.32
C VAL A 100 -2.65 -3.59 6.37
N LEU A 101 -2.15 -2.76 5.45
CA LEU A 101 -2.94 -2.20 4.35
C LEU A 101 -2.67 -2.97 3.05
N GLY A 102 -3.74 -3.44 2.41
CA GLY A 102 -3.69 -4.03 1.08
C GLY A 102 -3.61 -2.95 -0.01
N ASN A 103 -2.72 -3.15 -0.99
CA ASN A 103 -2.56 -2.21 -2.11
C ASN A 103 -2.40 -2.95 -3.44
N GLY A 104 -3.06 -2.44 -4.47
CA GLY A 104 -2.98 -2.89 -5.85
C GLY A 104 -4.36 -2.98 -6.50
N ASP A 105 -4.51 -2.39 -7.68
CA ASP A 105 -5.69 -2.46 -8.56
C ASP A 105 -7.05 -2.17 -7.88
N ILE A 106 -7.07 -1.26 -6.93
CA ILE A 106 -8.31 -0.78 -6.31
C ILE A 106 -8.76 0.44 -7.09
N HIS A 107 -9.85 0.30 -7.84
CA HIS A 107 -10.46 1.31 -8.69
C HIS A 107 -11.90 1.62 -8.30
N THR A 108 -12.56 0.72 -7.56
CA THR A 108 -13.94 0.85 -7.08
C THR A 108 -14.02 0.59 -5.58
N ALA A 109 -15.18 0.85 -4.99
CA ALA A 109 -15.46 0.51 -3.60
C ALA A 109 -15.53 -1.02 -3.40
N GLU A 110 -16.05 -1.73 -4.39
CA GLU A 110 -16.15 -3.19 -4.41
C GLU A 110 -14.78 -3.84 -4.39
N ASP A 111 -13.81 -3.33 -5.17
CA ASP A 111 -12.41 -3.82 -5.16
C ASP A 111 -11.80 -3.73 -3.76
N ALA A 112 -12.10 -2.65 -3.02
CA ALA A 112 -11.61 -2.45 -1.66
C ALA A 112 -12.21 -3.47 -0.68
N VAL A 113 -13.53 -3.68 -0.75
CA VAL A 113 -14.24 -4.67 0.07
C VAL A 113 -13.75 -6.08 -0.23
N GLU A 114 -13.60 -6.43 -1.52
CA GLU A 114 -13.06 -7.73 -1.94
C GLU A 114 -11.62 -7.94 -1.43
N MET A 115 -10.76 -6.92 -1.56
CA MET A 115 -9.40 -6.98 -1.03
C MET A 115 -9.38 -7.31 0.45
N MET A 116 -10.19 -6.61 1.26
CA MET A 116 -10.26 -6.84 2.71
C MET A 116 -10.85 -8.21 3.03
N ALA A 117 -11.94 -8.59 2.38
CA ALA A 117 -12.59 -9.88 2.60
C ALA A 117 -11.67 -11.06 2.26
N ARG A 118 -10.93 -10.96 1.16
CA ARG A 118 -10.02 -12.01 0.69
C ARG A 118 -8.75 -12.12 1.53
N THR A 119 -8.21 -11.00 1.99
CA THR A 119 -6.86 -10.97 2.59
C THR A 119 -6.87 -10.83 4.11
N GLY A 120 -7.98 -10.40 4.71
CA GLY A 120 -8.07 -10.07 6.13
C GLY A 120 -7.25 -8.85 6.53
N CYS A 121 -6.78 -8.03 5.58
CA CYS A 121 -6.05 -6.80 5.91
C CYS A 121 -6.96 -5.78 6.63
N ASP A 122 -6.34 -4.87 7.38
CA ASP A 122 -7.05 -3.93 8.25
C ASP A 122 -7.57 -2.69 7.51
N GLY A 123 -7.21 -2.54 6.25
CA GLY A 123 -7.64 -1.47 5.37
C GLY A 123 -6.95 -1.54 4.02
N VAL A 124 -7.21 -0.56 3.18
CA VAL A 124 -6.66 -0.51 1.82
C VAL A 124 -5.91 0.78 1.54
N MET A 125 -4.93 0.71 0.66
CA MET A 125 -4.24 1.88 0.12
C MET A 125 -4.57 2.03 -1.36
N ILE A 126 -5.20 3.14 -1.71
CA ILE A 126 -5.60 3.46 -3.08
C ILE A 126 -4.55 4.39 -3.70
N ALA A 127 -4.19 4.16 -4.94
CA ALA A 127 -3.26 4.99 -5.70
C ALA A 127 -3.92 5.44 -7.02
N ARG A 128 -3.64 4.77 -8.13
CA ARG A 128 -4.12 5.14 -9.46
C ARG A 128 -5.64 5.22 -9.59
N GLY A 129 -6.38 4.40 -8.84
CA GLY A 129 -7.85 4.43 -8.85
C GLY A 129 -8.47 5.75 -8.43
N ALA A 130 -7.76 6.54 -7.61
CA ALA A 130 -8.23 7.87 -7.18
C ALA A 130 -7.88 9.01 -8.16
N LEU A 131 -7.14 8.73 -9.26
CA LEU A 131 -6.79 9.74 -10.24
C LEU A 131 -8.05 10.23 -10.97
N GLY A 132 -8.36 11.52 -10.81
CA GLY A 132 -9.57 12.13 -11.34
C GLY A 132 -10.85 11.83 -10.55
N ASP A 133 -10.76 11.05 -9.48
CA ASP A 133 -11.90 10.67 -8.65
C ASP A 133 -11.57 10.72 -7.13
N PRO A 134 -11.44 11.91 -6.54
CA PRO A 134 -11.15 12.04 -5.11
C PRO A 134 -12.28 11.53 -4.20
N TRP A 135 -13.49 11.37 -4.71
CA TRP A 135 -14.64 10.83 -3.96
C TRP A 135 -14.62 9.32 -3.80
N LEU A 136 -13.70 8.62 -4.50
CA LEU A 136 -13.52 7.17 -4.33
C LEU A 136 -13.27 6.79 -2.86
N PHE A 137 -12.50 7.60 -2.12
CA PHE A 137 -12.22 7.34 -0.70
C PHE A 137 -13.48 7.34 0.15
N GLU A 138 -14.41 8.27 -0.10
CA GLU A 138 -15.68 8.35 0.63
C GLU A 138 -16.56 7.13 0.31
N ARG A 139 -16.65 6.73 -0.96
CA ARG A 139 -17.37 5.53 -1.36
C ARG A 139 -16.78 4.25 -0.77
N VAL A 140 -15.45 4.14 -0.78
CA VAL A 140 -14.74 2.99 -0.18
C VAL A 140 -15.01 2.90 1.31
N ASN A 141 -14.91 4.01 2.06
CA ASN A 141 -15.20 4.03 3.48
C ASN A 141 -16.65 3.61 3.77
N ALA A 142 -17.62 4.17 3.05
CA ALA A 142 -19.03 3.80 3.20
C ALA A 142 -19.24 2.29 2.94
N ALA A 143 -18.64 1.75 1.88
CA ALA A 143 -18.77 0.33 1.55
C ALA A 143 -18.14 -0.59 2.62
N ILE A 144 -16.97 -0.25 3.15
CA ILE A 144 -16.30 -1.00 4.22
C ILE A 144 -17.15 -0.98 5.51
N GLU A 145 -17.79 0.14 5.82
CA GLU A 145 -18.65 0.31 6.99
C GLU A 145 -20.08 -0.24 6.80
N GLY A 146 -20.41 -0.74 5.60
CA GLY A 146 -21.77 -1.22 5.27
C GLY A 146 -22.81 -0.09 5.21
N LEU A 147 -22.38 1.13 4.97
CA LEU A 147 -23.24 2.31 4.85
C LEU A 147 -23.73 2.48 3.40
N PRO A 148 -24.86 3.21 3.18
CA PRO A 148 -25.31 3.55 1.86
C PRO A 148 -24.24 4.32 1.07
N ALA A 149 -24.13 4.04 -0.23
CA ALA A 149 -23.19 4.74 -1.09
C ALA A 149 -23.47 6.26 -1.07
N PRO A 150 -22.42 7.11 -0.93
CA PRO A 150 -22.56 8.56 -1.01
C PRO A 150 -23.16 8.98 -2.37
N LYS A 151 -23.84 10.13 -2.38
CA LYS A 151 -24.36 10.68 -3.64
C LYS A 151 -23.20 11.04 -4.56
N GLU A 152 -23.38 10.72 -5.84
CA GLU A 152 -22.43 11.15 -6.88
C GLU A 152 -22.25 12.68 -6.88
N PRO A 153 -21.01 13.17 -7.03
CA PRO A 153 -20.74 14.59 -7.09
C PRO A 153 -21.40 15.20 -8.35
N ASN A 154 -22.14 16.29 -8.16
CA ASN A 154 -22.70 17.04 -9.29
C ASN A 154 -21.59 17.79 -10.04
N LEU A 155 -21.95 18.35 -11.20
CA LEU A 155 -20.99 19.07 -12.06
C LEU A 155 -20.28 20.21 -11.32
N GLN A 156 -21.03 20.96 -10.47
CA GLN A 156 -20.44 22.08 -9.71
C GLN A 156 -19.38 21.60 -8.71
N ALA A 157 -19.62 20.50 -8.01
CA ALA A 157 -18.65 19.90 -7.10
C ALA A 157 -17.38 19.43 -7.85
N ARG A 158 -17.54 18.81 -9.01
CA ARG A 158 -16.41 18.39 -9.88
C ARG A 158 -15.60 19.60 -10.35
N MET A 159 -16.25 20.67 -10.80
CA MET A 159 -15.59 21.91 -11.22
C MET A 159 -14.84 22.59 -10.07
N ASN A 160 -15.43 22.61 -8.87
CA ASN A 160 -14.79 23.19 -7.69
C ASN A 160 -13.54 22.37 -7.26
N ALA A 161 -13.58 21.05 -7.37
CA ALA A 161 -12.42 20.21 -7.09
C ALA A 161 -11.27 20.48 -8.08
N LEU A 162 -11.57 20.58 -9.38
CA LEU A 162 -10.58 20.92 -10.41
C LEU A 162 -9.96 22.30 -10.18
N ARG A 163 -10.76 23.32 -9.84
CA ARG A 163 -10.24 24.66 -9.53
C ARG A 163 -9.25 24.62 -8.39
N ARG A 164 -9.59 23.98 -7.26
CA ARG A 164 -8.67 23.85 -6.12
C ARG A 164 -7.35 23.18 -6.49
N GLN A 165 -7.39 22.15 -7.32
CA GLN A 165 -6.18 21.45 -7.75
C GLN A 165 -5.26 22.29 -8.66
N VAL A 166 -5.80 23.29 -9.35
CA VAL A 166 -5.02 24.20 -10.22
C VAL A 166 -4.49 25.40 -9.44
N GLU A 167 -5.16 25.81 -8.37
CA GLU A 167 -4.80 26.96 -7.53
C GLU A 167 -3.76 26.61 -6.46
N GLU A 168 -3.56 25.34 -6.14
CA GLU A 168 -2.52 24.79 -5.22
C GLU A 168 -1.24 24.39 -5.97
#